data_f65e8cb26cc42f8a4ff2508e85297499
#
_entry.id   f65e8cb26cc42f8a4ff2508e85297499
#
_cell.length_a   1.000
_cell.length_b   1.000
_cell.length_c   1.000
_cell.angle_alpha   90.00
_cell.angle_beta   90.00
_cell.angle_gamma   90.00
#
_symmetry.space_group_name_H-M   'P 1'
#
loop_
_entity.id
_entity.type
_entity.pdbx_description
1 polymer ?
#
loop_
_entity_poly.entity_id
_entity_poly.type
_entity_poly.pdbx_seq_one_letter_code
_entity_poly.pdbx_strand_id
1 'polypeptide(L)'
;MAIWMALAGLAFAVMGGLIKFAARDLHPFEVAFLRCFFGLLWMAPWLLRHGPRALRTRKLPLYTARAAFGLVGMLAGFYALRFIALADATALSFTAPLFATVGAALVLHETVRRRRWTATVLGFIGVLIILRPGVTAVEPAALWTLLAAATTAANMLIVKRLTDTEPTEAVVTWMVVMMTPMTLVAALPFWEWPSPTQIGIAAAIGLCGTLGHLAVTRGFAAGEASLVMSFEYLRMPFAAAIGWAAFGEVPTVWTFLGAAVIAGSAAYIAHREATLARAARRRAASAQHDQSEPD
;
A
#
# COMPACT_ATOMS: atom_id res chain seq x y z
N MET A 1 14.79 2.60 -9.75
CA MET A 1 13.95 2.21 -8.61
C MET A 1 13.53 3.41 -7.76
N ALA A 2 14.46 4.17 -7.15
CA ALA A 2 14.14 5.31 -6.27
C ALA A 2 13.18 6.34 -6.88
N ILE A 3 13.37 6.70 -8.14
CA ILE A 3 12.50 7.64 -8.86
C ILE A 3 11.06 7.11 -8.94
N TRP A 4 10.86 5.83 -9.25
CA TRP A 4 9.53 5.22 -9.29
C TRP A 4 8.85 5.26 -7.93
N MET A 5 9.58 5.02 -6.84
CA MET A 5 9.02 5.07 -5.50
C MET A 5 8.72 6.49 -5.03
N ALA A 6 9.55 7.49 -5.39
CA ALA A 6 9.25 8.89 -5.10
C ALA A 6 7.98 9.36 -5.85
N LEU A 7 7.85 9.01 -7.14
CA LEU A 7 6.64 9.28 -7.93
C LEU A 7 5.41 8.58 -7.34
N ALA A 8 5.54 7.34 -6.89
CA ALA A 8 4.47 6.62 -6.21
C ALA A 8 4.06 7.30 -4.92
N GLY A 9 5.03 7.70 -4.09
CA GLY A 9 4.79 8.42 -2.83
C GLY A 9 4.04 9.72 -3.04
N LEU A 10 4.46 10.52 -4.02
CA LEU A 10 3.78 11.76 -4.40
C LEU A 10 2.36 11.48 -4.92
N ALA A 11 2.21 10.54 -5.86
CA ALA A 11 0.92 10.20 -6.44
C ALA A 11 -0.08 9.72 -5.37
N PHE A 12 0.35 8.87 -4.44
CA PHE A 12 -0.51 8.40 -3.36
C PHE A 12 -0.80 9.46 -2.31
N ALA A 13 0.12 10.39 -2.03
CA ALA A 13 -0.14 11.50 -1.13
C ALA A 13 -1.17 12.47 -1.73
N VAL A 14 -1.04 12.83 -3.01
CA VAL A 14 -2.04 13.64 -3.75
C VAL A 14 -3.38 12.90 -3.79
N MET A 15 -3.38 11.62 -4.13
CA MET A 15 -4.59 10.80 -4.11
C MET A 15 -5.27 10.82 -2.73
N GLY A 16 -4.51 10.66 -1.65
CA GLY A 16 -5.04 10.70 -0.28
C GLY A 16 -5.69 12.03 0.06
N GLY A 17 -5.07 13.15 -0.34
CA GLY A 17 -5.65 14.49 -0.19
C GLY A 17 -6.95 14.66 -0.99
N LEU A 18 -6.97 14.23 -2.25
CA LEU A 18 -8.17 14.27 -3.09
C LEU A 18 -9.30 13.38 -2.53
N ILE A 19 -9.00 12.19 -2.02
CA ILE A 19 -9.96 11.30 -1.36
C ILE A 19 -10.55 11.99 -0.12
N LYS A 20 -9.69 12.58 0.73
CA LYS A 20 -10.13 13.31 1.93
C LYS A 20 -11.03 14.48 1.58
N PHE A 21 -10.73 15.18 0.49
CA PHE A 21 -11.55 16.27 -0.03
C PHE A 21 -12.90 15.75 -0.53
N ALA A 22 -12.90 14.71 -1.40
CA ALA A 22 -14.13 14.12 -1.96
C ALA A 22 -15.03 13.49 -0.88
N ALA A 23 -14.44 12.89 0.15
CA ALA A 23 -15.17 12.24 1.25
C ALA A 23 -15.90 13.23 2.19
N ARG A 24 -15.82 14.55 1.96
CA ARG A 24 -16.64 15.54 2.64
C ARG A 24 -18.09 15.48 2.16
N ASP A 25 -18.26 15.27 0.84
CA ASP A 25 -19.55 15.35 0.17
C ASP A 25 -20.06 13.98 -0.30
N LEU A 26 -19.17 13.07 -0.65
CA LEU A 26 -19.49 11.71 -1.12
C LEU A 26 -19.16 10.66 -0.04
N HIS A 27 -19.92 9.56 -0.06
CA HIS A 27 -19.56 8.45 0.82
C HIS A 27 -18.21 7.82 0.40
N PRO A 28 -17.29 7.47 1.34
CA PRO A 28 -15.98 6.93 1.01
C PRO A 28 -16.01 5.70 0.09
N PHE A 29 -17.06 4.87 0.17
CA PHE A 29 -17.20 3.68 -0.69
C PHE A 29 -17.56 4.04 -2.12
N GLU A 30 -18.29 5.12 -2.31
CA GLU A 30 -18.56 5.68 -3.63
C GLU A 30 -17.28 6.26 -4.25
N VAL A 31 -16.50 7.01 -3.47
CA VAL A 31 -15.18 7.49 -3.90
C VAL A 31 -14.26 6.32 -4.28
N ALA A 32 -14.31 5.20 -3.54
CA ALA A 32 -13.57 4.00 -3.85
C ALA A 32 -13.99 3.36 -5.18
N PHE A 33 -15.30 3.30 -5.46
CA PHE A 33 -15.80 2.82 -6.76
C PHE A 33 -15.36 3.74 -7.89
N LEU A 34 -15.60 5.05 -7.77
CA LEU A 34 -15.23 6.03 -8.79
C LEU A 34 -13.73 5.99 -9.09
N ARG A 35 -12.88 5.86 -8.05
CA ARG A 35 -11.45 5.66 -8.22
C ARG A 35 -11.10 4.42 -9.05
N CYS A 36 -11.76 3.28 -8.80
CA CYS A 36 -11.54 2.06 -9.57
C CYS A 36 -12.07 2.19 -11.00
N PHE A 37 -13.24 2.77 -11.18
CA PHE A 37 -13.86 3.02 -12.47
C PHE A 37 -12.97 3.90 -13.36
N PHE A 38 -12.55 5.06 -12.86
CA PHE A 38 -11.62 5.92 -13.60
C PHE A 38 -10.25 5.27 -13.77
N GLY A 39 -9.77 4.50 -12.79
CA GLY A 39 -8.56 3.70 -12.94
C GLY A 39 -8.64 2.72 -14.11
N LEU A 40 -9.80 2.09 -14.31
CA LEU A 40 -10.05 1.22 -15.45
C LEU A 40 -10.05 2.00 -16.78
N LEU A 41 -10.66 3.18 -16.81
CA LEU A 41 -10.63 4.06 -17.99
C LEU A 41 -9.20 4.51 -18.32
N TRP A 42 -8.38 4.85 -17.33
CA TRP A 42 -6.98 5.21 -17.54
C TRP A 42 -6.12 4.04 -18.03
N MET A 43 -6.48 2.80 -17.71
CA MET A 43 -5.82 1.60 -18.22
C MET A 43 -6.37 1.13 -19.59
N ALA A 44 -7.54 1.64 -20.02
CA ALA A 44 -8.17 1.26 -21.28
C ALA A 44 -7.28 1.46 -22.51
N PRO A 45 -6.53 2.57 -22.70
CA PRO A 45 -5.64 2.74 -23.86
C PRO A 45 -4.57 1.65 -23.96
N TRP A 46 -4.03 1.20 -22.82
CA TRP A 46 -3.08 0.11 -22.80
C TRP A 46 -3.76 -1.22 -23.21
N LEU A 47 -4.93 -1.50 -22.65
CA LEU A 47 -5.69 -2.70 -22.95
C LEU A 47 -6.13 -2.76 -24.43
N LEU A 48 -6.56 -1.64 -25.00
CA LEU A 48 -6.96 -1.55 -26.42
C LEU A 48 -5.77 -1.80 -27.35
N ARG A 49 -4.57 -1.32 -26.99
CA ARG A 49 -3.35 -1.53 -27.80
C ARG A 49 -2.84 -2.96 -27.75
N HIS A 50 -2.92 -3.63 -26.63
CA HIS A 50 -2.35 -4.97 -26.44
C HIS A 50 -3.39 -6.09 -26.54
N GLY A 51 -4.68 -5.72 -26.55
CA GLY A 51 -5.81 -6.62 -26.66
C GLY A 51 -6.04 -7.50 -25.42
N PRO A 52 -7.14 -8.27 -25.37
CA PRO A 52 -7.50 -9.09 -24.21
C PRO A 52 -6.51 -10.25 -23.95
N ARG A 53 -5.68 -10.58 -24.95
CA ARG A 53 -4.62 -11.59 -24.78
C ARG A 53 -3.57 -11.18 -23.74
N ALA A 54 -3.35 -9.88 -23.55
CA ALA A 54 -2.43 -9.36 -22.54
C ALA A 54 -2.89 -9.61 -21.09
N LEU A 55 -4.18 -9.93 -20.90
CA LEU A 55 -4.75 -10.32 -19.60
C LEU A 55 -4.80 -11.84 -19.38
N ARG A 56 -4.29 -12.65 -20.32
CA ARG A 56 -4.23 -14.10 -20.10
C ARG A 56 -3.25 -14.41 -18.99
N THR A 57 -3.74 -15.07 -17.94
CA THR A 57 -2.92 -15.48 -16.79
C THR A 57 -3.32 -16.87 -16.32
N ARG A 58 -2.37 -17.59 -15.75
CA ARG A 58 -2.61 -18.84 -14.99
C ARG A 58 -2.68 -18.59 -13.48
N LYS A 59 -2.50 -17.34 -13.04
CA LYS A 59 -2.43 -16.93 -11.63
C LYS A 59 -3.71 -16.24 -11.15
N LEU A 60 -4.86 -16.56 -11.75
CA LEU A 60 -6.14 -15.96 -11.39
C LEU A 60 -6.44 -15.99 -9.87
N PRO A 61 -6.16 -17.09 -9.11
CA PRO A 61 -6.35 -17.10 -7.66
C PRO A 61 -5.55 -16.02 -6.92
N LEU A 62 -4.31 -15.71 -7.38
CA LEU A 62 -3.50 -14.64 -6.79
C LEU A 62 -4.10 -13.26 -7.08
N TYR A 63 -4.63 -13.05 -8.29
CA TYR A 63 -5.31 -11.80 -8.63
C TYR A 63 -6.60 -11.62 -7.83
N THR A 64 -7.37 -12.69 -7.62
CA THR A 64 -8.59 -12.65 -6.79
C THR A 64 -8.24 -12.36 -5.33
N ALA A 65 -7.23 -13.03 -4.76
CA ALA A 65 -6.75 -12.75 -3.41
C ALA A 65 -6.28 -11.28 -3.28
N ARG A 66 -5.52 -10.79 -4.27
CA ARG A 66 -5.11 -9.39 -4.32
C ARG A 66 -6.29 -8.43 -4.34
N ALA A 67 -7.32 -8.71 -5.14
CA ALA A 67 -8.51 -7.89 -5.23
C ALA A 67 -9.30 -7.89 -3.91
N ALA A 68 -9.44 -9.04 -3.25
CA ALA A 68 -10.13 -9.16 -1.97
C ALA A 68 -9.41 -8.38 -0.85
N PHE A 69 -8.10 -8.60 -0.66
CA PHE A 69 -7.32 -7.81 0.31
C PHE A 69 -7.28 -6.33 -0.07
N GLY A 70 -7.18 -6.02 -1.37
CA GLY A 70 -7.20 -4.65 -1.88
C GLY A 70 -8.52 -3.95 -1.59
N LEU A 71 -9.67 -4.64 -1.77
CA LEU A 71 -10.98 -4.10 -1.47
C LEU A 71 -11.10 -3.72 0.01
N VAL A 72 -10.82 -4.68 0.91
CA VAL A 72 -10.91 -4.44 2.37
C VAL A 72 -10.00 -3.28 2.77
N GLY A 73 -8.75 -3.29 2.32
CA GLY A 73 -7.79 -2.22 2.64
C GLY A 73 -8.20 -0.86 2.09
N MET A 74 -8.73 -0.83 0.87
CA MET A 74 -9.17 0.42 0.24
C MET A 74 -10.40 0.99 0.93
N LEU A 75 -11.43 0.19 1.19
CA LEU A 75 -12.64 0.66 1.86
C LEU A 75 -12.32 1.15 3.28
N ALA A 76 -11.51 0.39 4.02
CA ALA A 76 -11.06 0.76 5.36
C ALA A 76 -10.23 2.05 5.35
N GLY A 77 -9.26 2.17 4.45
CA GLY A 77 -8.41 3.36 4.36
C GLY A 77 -9.16 4.61 3.91
N PHE A 78 -10.06 4.50 2.93
CA PHE A 78 -10.86 5.63 2.46
C PHE A 78 -11.85 6.11 3.52
N TYR A 79 -12.48 5.17 4.23
CA TYR A 79 -13.33 5.50 5.37
C TYR A 79 -12.55 6.24 6.47
N ALA A 80 -11.35 5.75 6.81
CA ALA A 80 -10.51 6.38 7.82
C ALA A 80 -10.11 7.82 7.46
N LEU A 81 -9.74 8.08 6.20
CA LEU A 81 -9.31 9.41 5.73
C LEU A 81 -10.36 10.50 5.89
N ARG A 82 -11.64 10.14 6.04
CA ARG A 82 -12.72 11.10 6.32
C ARG A 82 -12.58 11.72 7.71
N PHE A 83 -12.03 10.99 8.68
CA PHE A 83 -12.08 11.33 10.10
C PHE A 83 -10.73 11.70 10.70
N ILE A 84 -9.61 11.19 10.17
CA ILE A 84 -8.28 11.43 10.72
C ILE A 84 -7.40 12.27 9.78
N ALA A 85 -6.37 12.89 10.35
CA ALA A 85 -5.43 13.71 9.61
C ALA A 85 -4.67 12.86 8.56
N LEU A 86 -4.38 13.45 7.39
CA LEU A 86 -3.69 12.77 6.30
C LEU A 86 -2.30 12.28 6.71
N ALA A 87 -1.59 13.07 7.53
CA ALA A 87 -0.29 12.69 8.06
C ALA A 87 -0.38 11.50 9.02
N ASP A 88 -1.38 11.46 9.92
CA ASP A 88 -1.58 10.37 10.89
C ASP A 88 -1.97 9.07 10.15
N ALA A 89 -2.91 9.14 9.19
CA ALA A 89 -3.26 8.01 8.34
C ALA A 89 -2.04 7.45 7.59
N THR A 90 -1.19 8.34 7.06
CA THR A 90 0.03 7.95 6.36
C THR A 90 1.04 7.30 7.31
N ALA A 91 1.28 7.88 8.48
CA ALA A 91 2.17 7.33 9.49
C ALA A 91 1.72 5.93 9.96
N LEU A 92 0.43 5.76 10.26
CA LEU A 92 -0.14 4.47 10.65
C LEU A 92 -0.06 3.43 9.53
N SER A 93 -0.16 3.83 8.25
CA SER A 93 -0.02 2.90 7.13
C SER A 93 1.37 2.27 7.02
N PHE A 94 2.40 2.91 7.59
CA PHE A 94 3.77 2.37 7.64
C PHE A 94 3.89 1.15 8.57
N THR A 95 2.85 0.78 9.28
CA THR A 95 2.80 -0.48 10.04
C THR A 95 2.64 -1.73 9.17
N ALA A 96 2.40 -1.59 7.86
CA ALA A 96 2.24 -2.74 6.95
C ALA A 96 3.40 -3.76 7.04
N PRO A 97 4.71 -3.38 7.07
CA PRO A 97 5.79 -4.34 7.28
C PRO A 97 5.76 -5.06 8.63
N LEU A 98 5.22 -4.41 9.67
CA LEU A 98 5.05 -5.02 10.99
C LEU A 98 3.98 -6.11 10.93
N PHE A 99 2.84 -5.82 10.28
CA PHE A 99 1.79 -6.80 10.03
C PHE A 99 2.28 -7.96 9.15
N ALA A 100 3.14 -7.70 8.16
CA ALA A 100 3.76 -8.75 7.36
C ALA A 100 4.59 -9.71 8.23
N THR A 101 5.31 -9.20 9.23
CA THR A 101 6.06 -10.02 10.19
C THR A 101 5.14 -10.87 11.06
N VAL A 102 4.07 -10.29 11.60
CA VAL A 102 3.08 -11.02 12.39
C VAL A 102 2.38 -12.09 11.55
N GLY A 103 1.99 -11.75 10.31
CA GLY A 103 1.38 -12.67 9.37
C GLY A 103 2.29 -13.85 9.01
N ALA A 104 3.58 -13.61 8.79
CA ALA A 104 4.57 -14.68 8.55
C ALA A 104 4.66 -15.65 9.73
N ALA A 105 4.67 -15.13 10.95
CA ALA A 105 4.71 -15.97 12.16
C ALA A 105 3.42 -16.78 12.37
N LEU A 106 2.25 -16.15 12.26
CA LEU A 106 0.98 -16.76 12.65
C LEU A 106 0.33 -17.59 11.53
N VAL A 107 0.45 -17.14 10.27
CA VAL A 107 -0.22 -17.79 9.13
C VAL A 107 0.70 -18.73 8.38
N LEU A 108 1.97 -18.34 8.18
CA LEU A 108 2.95 -19.16 7.47
C LEU A 108 3.76 -20.06 8.41
N HIS A 109 3.54 -19.94 9.74
CA HIS A 109 4.28 -20.66 10.79
C HIS A 109 5.81 -20.54 10.65
N GLU A 110 6.28 -19.41 10.10
CA GLU A 110 7.71 -19.14 9.99
C GLU A 110 8.33 -18.85 11.35
N THR A 111 9.54 -19.37 11.60
CA THR A 111 10.28 -19.07 12.82
C THR A 111 10.84 -17.65 12.78
N VAL A 112 10.11 -16.72 13.38
CA VAL A 112 10.53 -15.33 13.49
C VAL A 112 11.54 -15.19 14.64
N ARG A 113 12.77 -14.77 14.31
CA ARG A 113 13.85 -14.59 15.31
C ARG A 113 13.52 -13.47 16.29
N ARG A 114 14.04 -13.56 17.53
CA ARG A 114 13.81 -12.58 18.62
C ARG A 114 14.00 -11.11 18.18
N ARG A 115 15.05 -10.82 17.41
CA ARG A 115 15.32 -9.45 16.91
C ARG A 115 14.23 -8.88 16.02
N ARG A 116 13.58 -9.72 15.22
CA ARG A 116 12.46 -9.30 14.37
C ARG A 116 11.22 -9.03 15.21
N TRP A 117 10.97 -9.85 16.24
CA TRP A 117 9.92 -9.59 17.23
C TRP A 117 10.15 -8.28 17.99
N THR A 118 11.38 -8.01 18.47
CA THR A 118 11.71 -6.75 19.16
C THR A 118 11.42 -5.53 18.27
N ALA A 119 11.86 -5.56 17.01
CA ALA A 119 11.58 -4.48 16.07
C ALA A 119 10.06 -4.33 15.81
N THR A 120 9.32 -5.43 15.68
CA THR A 120 7.87 -5.39 15.52
C THR A 120 7.18 -4.75 16.73
N VAL A 121 7.55 -5.13 17.94
CA VAL A 121 7.02 -4.53 19.20
C VAL A 121 7.36 -3.03 19.27
N LEU A 122 8.60 -2.63 18.96
CA LEU A 122 8.99 -1.22 18.89
C LEU A 122 8.16 -0.44 17.87
N GLY A 123 7.90 -1.03 16.70
CA GLY A 123 7.04 -0.41 15.69
C GLY A 123 5.61 -0.20 16.20
N PHE A 124 5.04 -1.16 16.91
CA PHE A 124 3.71 -0.98 17.52
C PHE A 124 3.71 0.02 18.68
N ILE A 125 4.82 0.19 19.41
CA ILE A 125 4.97 1.30 20.36
C ILE A 125 4.88 2.64 19.61
N GLY A 126 5.44 2.75 18.40
CA GLY A 126 5.27 3.92 17.55
C GLY A 126 3.80 4.23 17.23
N VAL A 127 2.96 3.21 17.02
CA VAL A 127 1.51 3.38 16.86
C VAL A 127 0.89 3.98 18.13
N LEU A 128 1.25 3.48 19.31
CA LEU A 128 0.76 4.01 20.58
C LEU A 128 1.20 5.46 20.81
N ILE A 129 2.40 5.84 20.36
CA ILE A 129 2.88 7.23 20.41
C ILE A 129 2.00 8.15 19.56
N ILE A 130 1.54 7.72 18.38
CA ILE A 130 0.63 8.50 17.54
C ILE A 130 -0.75 8.59 18.18
N LEU A 131 -1.31 7.44 18.60
CA LEU A 131 -2.69 7.34 19.08
C LEU A 131 -2.87 7.92 20.48
N ARG A 132 -1.84 7.92 21.32
CA ARG A 132 -1.83 8.39 22.72
C ARG A 132 -3.06 7.94 23.52
N PRO A 133 -3.35 6.62 23.59
CA PRO A 133 -4.49 6.12 24.32
C PRO A 133 -4.43 6.55 25.80
N GLY A 134 -5.55 7.05 26.33
CA GLY A 134 -5.63 7.57 27.70
C GLY A 134 -5.27 9.05 27.85
N VAL A 135 -4.68 9.71 26.84
CA VAL A 135 -4.42 11.16 26.82
C VAL A 135 -5.40 11.86 25.85
N THR A 136 -5.64 11.25 24.72
CA THR A 136 -6.65 11.68 23.73
C THR A 136 -7.61 10.53 23.47
N ALA A 137 -8.86 10.86 23.11
CA ALA A 137 -9.77 9.84 22.62
C ALA A 137 -9.18 9.21 21.34
N VAL A 138 -9.07 7.88 21.33
CA VAL A 138 -8.62 7.16 20.14
C VAL A 138 -9.75 7.18 19.12
N GLU A 139 -9.53 7.87 18.02
CA GLU A 139 -10.48 7.88 16.92
C GLU A 139 -10.67 6.46 16.37
N PRO A 140 -11.89 5.91 16.35
CA PRO A 140 -12.14 4.57 15.81
C PRO A 140 -11.62 4.41 14.37
N ALA A 141 -11.55 5.51 13.62
CA ALA A 141 -11.01 5.55 12.27
C ALA A 141 -9.53 5.15 12.17
N ALA A 142 -8.76 5.30 13.25
CA ALA A 142 -7.38 4.82 13.29
C ALA A 142 -7.29 3.28 13.19
N LEU A 143 -8.26 2.55 13.75
CA LEU A 143 -8.33 1.09 13.62
C LEU A 143 -8.59 0.66 12.18
N TRP A 144 -9.39 1.42 11.43
CA TRP A 144 -9.58 1.17 10.00
C TRP A 144 -8.29 1.40 9.20
N THR A 145 -7.48 2.37 9.58
CA THR A 145 -6.16 2.56 8.97
C THR A 145 -5.22 1.39 9.27
N LEU A 146 -5.23 0.87 10.48
CA LEU A 146 -4.44 -0.32 10.83
C LEU A 146 -4.92 -1.57 10.08
N LEU A 147 -6.23 -1.74 9.91
CA LEU A 147 -6.80 -2.81 9.06
C LEU A 147 -6.33 -2.66 7.61
N ALA A 148 -6.37 -1.43 7.07
CA ALA A 148 -5.84 -1.15 5.74
C ALA A 148 -4.35 -1.48 5.62
N ALA A 149 -3.54 -1.18 6.63
CA ALA A 149 -2.12 -1.53 6.67
C ALA A 149 -1.90 -3.05 6.70
N ALA A 150 -2.68 -3.78 7.49
CA ALA A 150 -2.58 -5.24 7.57
C ALA A 150 -2.91 -5.91 6.23
N THR A 151 -3.98 -5.47 5.56
CA THR A 151 -4.34 -5.97 4.22
C THR A 151 -3.33 -5.55 3.15
N THR A 152 -2.74 -4.37 3.27
CA THR A 152 -1.66 -3.91 2.40
C THR A 152 -0.43 -4.82 2.52
N ALA A 153 -0.10 -5.29 3.71
CA ALA A 153 0.99 -6.25 3.91
C ALA A 153 0.81 -7.52 3.06
N ALA A 154 -0.40 -8.11 3.09
CA ALA A 154 -0.72 -9.26 2.24
C ALA A 154 -0.63 -8.91 0.75
N ASN A 155 -1.14 -7.76 0.35
CA ASN A 155 -1.08 -7.29 -1.04
C ASN A 155 0.35 -7.11 -1.55
N MET A 156 1.26 -6.56 -0.76
CA MET A 156 2.66 -6.37 -1.17
C MET A 156 3.34 -7.70 -1.51
N LEU A 157 3.11 -8.75 -0.72
CA LEU A 157 3.63 -10.08 -0.99
C LEU A 157 3.06 -10.68 -2.28
N ILE A 158 1.75 -10.50 -2.51
CA ILE A 158 1.09 -10.98 -3.73
C ILE A 158 1.61 -10.22 -4.96
N VAL A 159 1.73 -8.88 -4.89
CA VAL A 159 2.28 -8.06 -5.97
C VAL A 159 3.70 -8.52 -6.32
N LYS A 160 4.56 -8.74 -5.31
CA LYS A 160 5.92 -9.23 -5.56
C LYS A 160 5.93 -10.55 -6.32
N ARG A 161 5.10 -11.53 -5.91
CA ARG A 161 4.98 -12.81 -6.61
C ARG A 161 4.40 -12.70 -8.03
N LEU A 162 3.53 -11.73 -8.27
CA LEU A 162 2.98 -11.48 -9.60
C LEU A 162 4.03 -10.84 -10.51
N THR A 163 4.79 -9.86 -10.04
CA THR A 163 5.82 -9.15 -10.83
C THR A 163 7.00 -10.02 -11.26
N ASP A 164 7.17 -11.22 -10.68
CA ASP A 164 8.20 -12.17 -11.11
C ASP A 164 7.88 -12.79 -12.48
N THR A 165 6.62 -12.79 -12.93
CA THR A 165 6.18 -13.49 -14.15
C THR A 165 5.14 -12.74 -14.98
N GLU A 166 4.51 -11.73 -14.44
CA GLU A 166 3.43 -10.98 -15.08
C GLU A 166 3.87 -9.55 -15.40
N PRO A 167 3.46 -8.98 -16.55
CA PRO A 167 3.72 -7.57 -16.85
C PRO A 167 3.11 -6.63 -15.81
N THR A 168 3.81 -5.57 -15.46
CA THR A 168 3.37 -4.55 -14.51
C THR A 168 1.97 -4.02 -14.82
N GLU A 169 1.75 -3.70 -16.10
CA GLU A 169 0.48 -3.14 -16.58
C GLU A 169 -0.67 -4.15 -16.45
N ALA A 170 -0.42 -5.43 -16.70
CA ALA A 170 -1.42 -6.49 -16.50
C ALA A 170 -1.77 -6.63 -15.01
N VAL A 171 -0.76 -6.56 -14.13
CA VAL A 171 -0.96 -6.63 -12.67
C VAL A 171 -1.86 -5.49 -12.18
N VAL A 172 -1.66 -4.26 -12.67
CA VAL A 172 -2.50 -3.11 -12.30
C VAL A 172 -3.88 -3.18 -12.97
N THR A 173 -3.95 -3.58 -14.23
CA THR A 173 -5.23 -3.70 -14.97
C THR A 173 -6.14 -4.74 -14.31
N TRP A 174 -5.65 -5.93 -14.00
CA TRP A 174 -6.42 -6.94 -13.27
C TRP A 174 -6.95 -6.45 -11.93
N MET A 175 -6.15 -5.65 -11.19
CA MET A 175 -6.60 -5.05 -9.95
C MET A 175 -7.85 -4.20 -10.17
N VAL A 176 -7.81 -3.25 -11.11
CA VAL A 176 -8.96 -2.35 -11.33
C VAL A 176 -10.15 -3.07 -11.95
N VAL A 177 -9.93 -4.04 -12.86
CA VAL A 177 -11.00 -4.86 -13.46
C VAL A 177 -11.78 -5.64 -12.40
N MET A 178 -11.07 -6.28 -11.45
CA MET A 178 -11.73 -7.05 -10.40
C MET A 178 -12.35 -6.16 -9.32
N MET A 179 -11.65 -5.08 -8.92
CA MET A 179 -12.11 -4.23 -7.83
C MET A 179 -13.28 -3.33 -8.25
N THR A 180 -13.41 -2.94 -9.51
CA THR A 180 -14.50 -2.06 -9.95
C THR A 180 -15.89 -2.64 -9.65
N PRO A 181 -16.25 -3.88 -10.05
CA PRO A 181 -17.55 -4.44 -9.69
C PRO A 181 -17.72 -4.66 -8.20
N MET A 182 -16.66 -5.06 -7.48
CA MET A 182 -16.72 -5.28 -6.04
C MET A 182 -16.97 -3.97 -5.27
N THR A 183 -16.31 -2.89 -5.66
CA THR A 183 -16.52 -1.57 -5.05
C THR A 183 -17.84 -0.94 -5.45
N LEU A 184 -18.37 -1.23 -6.66
CA LEU A 184 -19.72 -0.82 -7.04
C LEU A 184 -20.76 -1.42 -6.08
N VAL A 185 -20.69 -2.72 -5.83
CA VAL A 185 -21.61 -3.39 -4.88
C VAL A 185 -21.53 -2.76 -3.50
N ALA A 186 -20.33 -2.42 -3.02
CA ALA A 186 -20.16 -1.75 -1.73
C ALA A 186 -20.67 -0.30 -1.72
N ALA A 187 -20.67 0.39 -2.86
CA ALA A 187 -21.11 1.77 -2.99
C ALA A 187 -22.65 1.90 -3.13
N LEU A 188 -23.34 0.89 -3.71
CA LEU A 188 -24.77 0.97 -4.01
C LEU A 188 -25.66 1.43 -2.86
N PRO A 189 -25.46 0.99 -1.59
CA PRO A 189 -26.31 1.43 -0.48
C PRO A 189 -26.17 2.92 -0.12
N PHE A 190 -25.09 3.57 -0.58
CA PHE A 190 -24.71 4.94 -0.24
C PHE A 190 -24.66 5.83 -1.47
N TRP A 191 -25.21 5.36 -2.61
CA TRP A 191 -25.04 6.02 -3.90
C TRP A 191 -25.76 7.35 -3.95
N GLU A 192 -24.98 8.40 -4.20
CA GLU A 192 -25.46 9.73 -4.54
C GLU A 192 -24.89 10.12 -5.91
N TRP A 193 -25.70 10.78 -6.75
CA TRP A 193 -25.22 11.16 -8.08
C TRP A 193 -24.15 12.26 -7.98
N PRO A 194 -22.89 11.98 -8.38
CA PRO A 194 -21.82 12.94 -8.25
C PRO A 194 -22.01 14.12 -9.19
N SER A 195 -21.72 15.33 -8.72
CA SER A 195 -21.69 16.54 -9.53
C SER A 195 -20.53 16.50 -10.55
N PRO A 196 -20.56 17.32 -11.63
CA PRO A 196 -19.46 17.39 -12.60
C PRO A 196 -18.09 17.65 -11.96
N THR A 197 -18.04 18.48 -10.92
CA THR A 197 -16.80 18.76 -10.18
C THR A 197 -16.30 17.51 -9.44
N GLN A 198 -17.21 16.78 -8.78
CA GLN A 198 -16.86 15.53 -8.09
C GLN A 198 -16.40 14.44 -9.05
N ILE A 199 -16.99 14.38 -10.25
CA ILE A 199 -16.53 13.49 -11.33
C ILE A 199 -15.09 13.84 -11.74
N GLY A 200 -14.77 15.13 -11.90
CA GLY A 200 -13.41 15.59 -12.20
C GLY A 200 -12.40 15.22 -11.12
N ILE A 201 -12.76 15.39 -9.84
CA ILE A 201 -11.94 14.99 -8.70
C ILE A 201 -11.75 13.46 -8.69
N ALA A 202 -12.82 12.70 -8.91
CA ALA A 202 -12.76 11.25 -8.96
C ALA A 202 -11.87 10.74 -10.12
N ALA A 203 -11.91 11.39 -11.28
CA ALA A 203 -11.01 11.10 -12.39
C ALA A 203 -9.53 11.35 -12.02
N ALA A 204 -9.25 12.44 -11.31
CA ALA A 204 -7.91 12.73 -10.80
C ALA A 204 -7.47 11.71 -9.73
N ILE A 205 -8.36 11.28 -8.82
CA ILE A 205 -8.09 10.22 -7.86
C ILE A 205 -7.74 8.91 -8.59
N GLY A 206 -8.52 8.53 -9.62
CA GLY A 206 -8.27 7.36 -10.46
C GLY A 206 -6.93 7.42 -11.18
N LEU A 207 -6.57 8.59 -11.73
CA LEU A 207 -5.28 8.82 -12.39
C LEU A 207 -4.12 8.66 -11.40
N CYS A 208 -4.15 9.39 -10.28
CA CYS A 208 -3.12 9.31 -9.25
C CYS A 208 -2.97 7.88 -8.71
N GLY A 209 -4.09 7.18 -8.47
CA GLY A 209 -4.09 5.78 -8.05
C GLY A 209 -3.44 4.86 -9.08
N THR A 210 -3.77 5.01 -10.37
CA THR A 210 -3.20 4.22 -11.46
C THR A 210 -1.70 4.47 -11.59
N LEU A 211 -1.28 5.74 -11.64
CA LEU A 211 0.13 6.11 -11.73
C LEU A 211 0.92 5.62 -10.50
N GLY A 212 0.37 5.77 -9.31
CA GLY A 212 0.98 5.29 -8.07
C GLY A 212 1.17 3.78 -8.08
N HIS A 213 0.15 3.01 -8.44
CA HIS A 213 0.25 1.55 -8.53
C HIS A 213 1.19 1.06 -9.63
N LEU A 214 1.20 1.72 -10.81
CA LEU A 214 2.17 1.43 -11.86
C LEU A 214 3.60 1.69 -11.37
N ALA A 215 3.82 2.82 -10.71
CA ALA A 215 5.14 3.18 -10.19
C ALA A 215 5.63 2.20 -9.11
N VAL A 216 4.78 1.86 -8.12
CA VAL A 216 5.12 0.84 -7.11
C VAL A 216 5.41 -0.52 -7.75
N THR A 217 4.55 -0.97 -8.68
CA THR A 217 4.71 -2.27 -9.33
C THR A 217 6.02 -2.32 -10.14
N ARG A 218 6.37 -1.22 -10.84
CA ARG A 218 7.68 -1.08 -11.51
C ARG A 218 8.83 -1.04 -10.51
N GLY A 219 8.64 -0.43 -9.36
CA GLY A 219 9.60 -0.47 -8.25
C GLY A 219 9.89 -1.90 -7.81
N PHE A 220 8.86 -2.70 -7.56
CA PHE A 220 8.99 -4.12 -7.20
C PHE A 220 9.59 -4.99 -8.30
N ALA A 221 9.30 -4.71 -9.56
CA ALA A 221 9.92 -5.40 -10.70
C ALA A 221 11.42 -5.07 -10.84
N ALA A 222 11.83 -3.84 -10.51
CA ALA A 222 13.19 -3.34 -10.69
C ALA A 222 14.13 -3.57 -9.49
N GLY A 223 13.64 -4.11 -8.35
CA GLY A 223 14.48 -4.23 -7.16
C GLY A 223 13.98 -5.19 -6.09
N GLU A 224 14.81 -5.34 -5.05
CA GLU A 224 14.45 -6.15 -3.88
C GLU A 224 13.31 -5.47 -3.11
N ALA A 225 12.33 -6.27 -2.68
CA ALA A 225 11.14 -5.78 -1.98
C ALA A 225 11.49 -4.93 -0.74
N SER A 226 12.53 -5.30 0.00
CA SER A 226 12.98 -4.58 1.19
C SER A 226 13.44 -3.15 0.90
N LEU A 227 14.14 -2.94 -0.24
CA LEU A 227 14.55 -1.60 -0.66
C LEU A 227 13.35 -0.78 -1.12
N VAL A 228 12.45 -1.38 -1.90
CA VAL A 228 11.21 -0.72 -2.36
C VAL A 228 10.39 -0.23 -1.17
N MET A 229 10.20 -1.08 -0.15
CA MET A 229 9.46 -0.74 1.07
C MET A 229 10.11 0.40 1.87
N SER A 230 11.45 0.50 1.86
CA SER A 230 12.14 1.60 2.55
C SER A 230 11.86 2.97 1.91
N PHE A 231 11.58 3.02 0.62
CA PHE A 231 11.22 4.27 -0.08
C PHE A 231 9.75 4.68 0.12
N GLU A 232 8.88 3.82 0.64
CA GLU A 232 7.49 4.17 0.97
C GLU A 232 7.40 5.31 1.99
N TYR A 233 8.40 5.45 2.87
CA TYR A 233 8.46 6.54 3.86
C TYR A 233 8.57 7.93 3.25
N LEU A 234 9.02 8.05 1.99
CA LEU A 234 9.01 9.32 1.24
C LEU A 234 7.61 9.90 1.07
N ARG A 235 6.56 9.10 1.22
CA ARG A 235 5.18 9.58 1.16
C ARG A 235 4.84 10.51 2.34
N MET A 236 5.48 10.35 3.50
CA MET A 236 5.17 11.14 4.71
C MET A 236 5.34 12.65 4.52
N PRO A 237 6.49 13.17 4.04
CA PRO A 237 6.63 14.61 3.82
C PRO A 237 5.61 15.15 2.81
N PHE A 238 5.28 14.41 1.76
CA PHE A 238 4.25 14.82 0.80
C PHE A 238 2.86 14.87 1.45
N ALA A 239 2.50 13.84 2.24
CA ALA A 239 1.22 13.80 2.94
C ALA A 239 1.10 14.92 3.97
N ALA A 240 2.17 15.20 4.73
CA ALA A 240 2.20 16.31 5.69
C ALA A 240 2.05 17.67 5.00
N ALA A 241 2.76 17.88 3.89
CA ALA A 241 2.67 19.12 3.12
C ALA A 241 1.27 19.35 2.53
N ILE A 242 0.64 18.29 1.98
CA ILE A 242 -0.71 18.36 1.42
C ILE A 242 -1.74 18.57 2.55
N GLY A 243 -1.61 17.86 3.67
CA GLY A 243 -2.46 18.01 4.83
C GLY A 243 -2.45 19.46 5.35
N TRP A 244 -1.26 20.03 5.47
CA TRP A 244 -1.10 21.42 5.88
C TRP A 244 -1.67 22.41 4.86
N ALA A 245 -1.29 22.29 3.59
CA ALA A 245 -1.64 23.26 2.57
C ALA A 245 -3.13 23.21 2.17
N ALA A 246 -3.75 22.04 2.10
CA ALA A 246 -5.12 21.85 1.63
C ALA A 246 -6.16 21.80 2.76
N PHE A 247 -5.77 21.39 3.97
CA PHE A 247 -6.69 21.15 5.08
C PHE A 247 -6.35 21.93 6.36
N GLY A 248 -5.23 22.64 6.39
CA GLY A 248 -4.75 23.32 7.60
C GLY A 248 -4.30 22.37 8.70
N GLU A 249 -4.06 21.10 8.37
CA GLU A 249 -3.65 20.07 9.33
C GLU A 249 -2.17 20.24 9.67
N VAL A 250 -1.88 20.58 10.93
CA VAL A 250 -0.50 20.62 11.41
C VAL A 250 -0.19 19.30 12.09
N PRO A 251 0.70 18.46 11.51
CA PRO A 251 1.09 17.22 12.15
C PRO A 251 1.70 17.49 13.52
N THR A 252 1.30 16.74 14.51
CA THR A 252 1.81 16.91 15.88
C THR A 252 3.24 16.35 15.98
N VAL A 253 3.98 16.80 16.98
CA VAL A 253 5.30 16.20 17.32
C VAL A 253 5.17 14.68 17.53
N TRP A 254 4.06 14.23 18.10
CA TRP A 254 3.78 12.82 18.35
C TRP A 254 3.62 12.03 17.05
N THR A 255 3.01 12.63 16.02
CA THR A 255 2.91 12.04 14.67
C THR A 255 4.31 11.79 14.09
N PHE A 256 5.21 12.78 14.17
CA PHE A 256 6.59 12.63 13.68
C PHE A 256 7.40 11.63 14.49
N LEU A 257 7.30 11.67 15.82
CA LEU A 257 8.01 10.72 16.70
C LEU A 257 7.55 9.28 16.46
N GLY A 258 6.24 9.05 16.44
CA GLY A 258 5.68 7.73 16.18
C GLY A 258 5.99 7.23 14.78
N ALA A 259 5.89 8.09 13.76
CA ALA A 259 6.28 7.76 12.39
C ALA A 259 7.76 7.39 12.28
N ALA A 260 8.65 8.10 12.96
CA ALA A 260 10.09 7.78 13.00
C ALA A 260 10.36 6.41 13.65
N VAL A 261 9.66 6.08 14.73
CA VAL A 261 9.78 4.78 15.42
C VAL A 261 9.26 3.65 14.53
N ILE A 262 8.08 3.83 13.89
CA ILE A 262 7.50 2.84 12.97
C ILE A 262 8.44 2.64 11.78
N ALA A 263 8.84 3.74 11.13
CA ALA A 263 9.71 3.70 9.95
C ALA A 263 11.07 3.07 10.27
N GLY A 264 11.69 3.44 11.39
CA GLY A 264 12.97 2.87 11.85
C GLY A 264 12.87 1.36 12.11
N SER A 265 11.79 0.93 12.76
CA SER A 265 11.53 -0.49 13.05
C SER A 265 11.31 -1.29 11.75
N ALA A 266 10.50 -0.77 10.84
CA ALA A 266 10.22 -1.42 9.57
C ALA A 266 11.45 -1.46 8.65
N ALA A 267 12.24 -0.36 8.60
CA ALA A 267 13.49 -0.32 7.86
C ALA A 267 14.53 -1.31 8.42
N TYR A 268 14.62 -1.45 9.75
CA TYR A 268 15.47 -2.47 10.37
C TYR A 268 15.08 -3.90 9.96
N ILE A 269 13.78 -4.21 10.00
CA ILE A 269 13.25 -5.52 9.56
C ILE A 269 13.64 -5.76 8.09
N ALA A 270 13.35 -4.80 7.20
CA ALA A 270 13.60 -4.90 5.78
C ALA A 270 15.10 -5.09 5.46
N HIS A 271 15.97 -4.27 6.08
CA HIS A 271 17.43 -4.37 5.92
C HIS A 271 17.95 -5.73 6.37
N ARG A 272 17.47 -6.23 7.50
CA ARG A 272 17.91 -7.51 8.04
C ARG A 272 17.49 -8.70 7.17
N GLU A 273 16.29 -8.68 6.64
CA GLU A 273 15.81 -9.70 5.69
C GLU A 273 16.63 -9.72 4.42
N ALA A 274 16.93 -8.54 3.84
CA ALA A 274 17.81 -8.44 2.68
C ALA A 274 19.20 -9.02 2.94
N THR A 275 19.78 -8.71 4.11
CA THR A 275 21.11 -9.22 4.49
C THR A 275 21.11 -10.75 4.61
N LEU A 276 20.07 -11.34 5.24
CA LEU A 276 19.93 -12.79 5.39
C LEU A 276 19.72 -13.49 4.04
N ALA A 277 18.88 -12.91 3.18
CA ALA A 277 18.64 -13.45 1.83
C ALA A 277 19.91 -13.44 0.98
N ARG A 278 20.70 -12.35 1.02
CA ARG A 278 21.99 -12.27 0.33
C ARG A 278 23.00 -13.31 0.85
N ALA A 279 23.06 -13.49 2.17
CA ALA A 279 23.94 -14.50 2.78
C ALA A 279 23.54 -15.92 2.39
N ALA A 280 22.24 -16.22 2.34
CA ALA A 280 21.73 -17.53 1.88
C ALA A 280 22.06 -17.79 0.40
N ARG A 281 21.86 -16.80 -0.47
CA ARG A 281 22.23 -16.91 -1.90
C ARG A 281 23.74 -17.15 -2.12
N ARG A 282 24.60 -16.45 -1.36
CA ARG A 282 26.06 -16.66 -1.43
C ARG A 282 26.47 -18.08 -1.02
N ARG A 283 25.85 -18.62 0.06
CA ARG A 283 26.11 -20.00 0.51
C ARG A 283 25.64 -21.03 -0.52
N ALA A 284 24.49 -20.82 -1.16
CA ALA A 284 24.00 -21.71 -2.21
C ALA A 284 24.92 -21.68 -3.44
N ALA A 285 25.42 -20.51 -3.84
CA ALA A 285 26.35 -20.37 -4.95
C ALA A 285 27.72 -21.04 -4.67
N SER A 286 28.27 -20.90 -3.45
CA SER A 286 29.51 -21.56 -3.09
C SER A 286 29.38 -23.09 -3.03
N ALA A 287 28.24 -23.60 -2.55
CA ALA A 287 27.97 -25.05 -2.53
C ALA A 287 27.82 -25.65 -3.94
N GLN A 288 27.29 -24.89 -4.91
CA GLN A 288 27.21 -25.31 -6.31
C GLN A 288 28.60 -25.31 -6.99
N HIS A 289 29.46 -24.38 -6.62
CA HIS A 289 30.82 -24.30 -7.18
C HIS A 289 31.68 -25.48 -6.68
N ASP A 290 31.59 -25.84 -5.41
CA ASP A 290 32.27 -26.98 -4.79
C ASP A 290 31.83 -28.33 -5.40
N GLN A 291 30.60 -28.44 -5.88
CA GLN A 291 30.07 -29.65 -6.54
C GLN A 291 30.45 -29.73 -8.05
N SER A 292 30.93 -28.64 -8.64
CA SER A 292 31.23 -28.53 -10.05
C SER A 292 32.73 -28.67 -10.37
N GLU A 293 33.62 -28.73 -9.36
CA GLU A 293 35.05 -29.09 -9.55
C GLU A 293 35.15 -30.63 -9.54
N PRO A 294 35.40 -31.29 -10.71
CA PRO A 294 35.74 -32.71 -10.75
C PRO A 294 37.19 -32.92 -10.31
N ASP A 295 37.41 -33.93 -9.47
CA ASP A 295 38.73 -34.48 -9.15
C ASP A 295 39.56 -34.92 -10.40
#